data_cff7e7f28f3f59da313fcd6259b20a35
#
_entry.id   cff7e7f28f3f59da313fcd6259b20a35
#
_cell.length_a   1.000
_cell.length_b   1.000
_cell.length_c   1.000
_cell.angle_alpha   90.00
_cell.angle_beta   90.00
_cell.angle_gamma   90.00
#
_symmetry.space_group_name_H-M   'P 1'
#
loop_
_entity.id
_entity.type
_entity.pdbx_description
1 polymer ?
#
loop_
_entity_poly.entity_id
_entity_poly.type
_entity_poly.pdbx_seq_one_letter_code
_entity_poly.pdbx_strand_id
1 'polypeptide(L)'
;KMYFYPFVLFLVARVNGSFLTGDLFNLFVCFEVMLLASYVLITLGGTKPQLRESIKYVVINILASWFFLVALAYLYGTVGTLNMAHISERVAEAGQGPLLTTISILFLIVFSLKAGLLLFFWLPGSYSVPPTAVAALFGALLTKVGIYALFRTFTLIFYHDPLISQTLIGIMAGITLIVGCIGAIAFKDVRLIVSYNVVIAVGFILIGLAVGTETSIAGSIYYIIHDMIAKALLFLLAGAMIKMTGVTKFDQMSGLIRNSPIFGWMFFIVTC
;
A
#
# COMPACT_ATOMS: atom_id res chain seq x y z
N LYS A 1 24.29 -8.35 -3.84
CA LYS A 1 23.94 -8.82 -2.48
C LYS A 1 24.35 -7.84 -1.38
N MET A 2 25.41 -7.04 -1.59
CA MET A 2 25.99 -6.15 -0.56
C MET A 2 25.01 -5.08 -0.02
N TYR A 3 24.14 -4.54 -0.86
CA TYR A 3 23.18 -3.48 -0.47
C TYR A 3 21.80 -4.00 -0.04
N PHE A 4 21.48 -5.28 -0.24
CA PHE A 4 20.15 -5.83 0.04
C PHE A 4 19.80 -5.73 1.54
N TYR A 5 20.63 -6.26 2.41
CA TYR A 5 20.33 -6.32 3.85
C TYR A 5 20.21 -4.95 4.51
N PRO A 6 21.14 -3.98 4.31
CA PRO A 6 20.99 -2.66 4.88
C PRO A 6 19.71 -1.96 4.45
N PHE A 7 19.35 -2.01 3.17
CA PHE A 7 18.13 -1.35 2.68
C PHE A 7 16.84 -2.06 3.13
N VAL A 8 16.85 -3.38 3.30
CA VAL A 8 15.73 -4.10 3.93
C VAL A 8 15.55 -3.66 5.38
N LEU A 9 16.64 -3.53 6.15
CA LEU A 9 16.57 -3.07 7.54
C LEU A 9 16.08 -1.63 7.63
N PHE A 10 16.54 -0.72 6.78
CA PHE A 10 16.03 0.65 6.71
C PHE A 10 14.54 0.68 6.36
N LEU A 11 14.10 -0.11 5.39
CA LEU A 11 12.70 -0.21 5.01
C LEU A 11 11.84 -0.68 6.19
N VAL A 12 12.19 -1.79 6.83
CA VAL A 12 11.43 -2.37 7.95
C VAL A 12 11.43 -1.42 9.16
N ALA A 13 12.57 -0.80 9.50
CA ALA A 13 12.65 0.17 10.58
C ALA A 13 11.72 1.36 10.36
N ARG A 14 11.58 1.84 9.12
CA ARG A 14 10.71 2.99 8.80
C ARG A 14 9.25 2.61 8.63
N VAL A 15 8.95 1.39 8.21
CA VAL A 15 7.58 0.84 8.30
C VAL A 15 7.12 0.82 9.76
N ASN A 16 7.93 0.28 10.66
CA ASN A 16 7.63 0.28 12.09
C ASN A 16 7.52 1.71 12.65
N GLY A 17 8.42 2.60 12.27
CA GLY A 17 8.36 4.01 12.64
C GLY A 17 7.07 4.69 12.19
N SER A 18 6.56 4.35 11.01
CA SER A 18 5.30 4.88 10.50
C SER A 18 4.10 4.42 11.32
N PHE A 19 4.08 3.17 11.78
CA PHE A 19 3.00 2.64 12.62
C PHE A 19 3.03 3.18 14.06
N LEU A 20 4.21 3.52 14.57
CA LEU A 20 4.40 3.94 15.96
C LEU A 20 4.32 5.45 16.17
N THR A 21 4.46 6.25 15.12
CA THR A 21 4.50 7.72 15.26
C THR A 21 3.15 8.31 15.61
N GLY A 22 3.16 9.30 16.51
CA GLY A 22 2.02 10.15 16.83
C GLY A 22 2.11 11.56 16.20
N ASP A 23 3.04 11.80 15.29
CA ASP A 23 3.28 13.08 14.64
C ASP A 23 3.27 12.94 13.11
N LEU A 24 2.54 13.82 12.41
CA LEU A 24 2.37 13.74 10.96
C LEU A 24 3.65 14.10 10.19
N PHE A 25 4.50 14.99 10.72
CA PHE A 25 5.77 15.27 10.08
C PHE A 25 6.74 14.10 10.21
N ASN A 26 6.79 13.46 11.38
CA ASN A 26 7.59 12.25 11.54
C ASN A 26 7.05 11.10 10.67
N LEU A 27 5.73 11.00 10.48
CA LEU A 27 5.14 10.07 9.52
C LEU A 27 5.65 10.35 8.09
N PHE A 28 5.70 11.61 7.68
CA PHE A 28 6.29 12.02 6.40
C PHE A 28 7.75 11.57 6.28
N VAL A 29 8.58 11.84 7.30
CA VAL A 29 10.01 11.43 7.30
C VAL A 29 10.14 9.90 7.23
N CYS A 30 9.29 9.17 7.93
CA CYS A 30 9.28 7.70 7.87
C CYS A 30 8.93 7.20 6.45
N PHE A 31 7.94 7.81 5.79
CA PHE A 31 7.61 7.52 4.39
C PHE A 31 8.80 7.78 3.46
N GLU A 32 9.47 8.93 3.61
CA GLU A 32 10.58 9.29 2.71
C GLU A 32 11.74 8.30 2.81
N VAL A 33 12.16 7.94 4.02
CA VAL A 33 13.26 6.99 4.20
C VAL A 33 12.86 5.58 3.77
N MET A 34 11.60 5.17 4.02
CA MET A 34 11.05 3.90 3.52
C MET A 34 11.09 3.85 1.99
N LEU A 35 10.65 4.92 1.32
CA LEU A 35 10.64 5.03 -0.14
C LEU A 35 12.05 5.04 -0.73
N LEU A 36 13.00 5.81 -0.16
CA LEU A 36 14.40 5.80 -0.57
C LEU A 36 15.00 4.40 -0.51
N ALA A 37 14.75 3.65 0.55
CA ALA A 37 15.18 2.26 0.66
C ALA A 37 14.53 1.37 -0.42
N SER A 38 13.24 1.57 -0.69
CA SER A 38 12.53 0.82 -1.72
C SER A 38 13.02 1.13 -3.13
N TYR A 39 13.46 2.36 -3.42
CA TYR A 39 14.02 2.74 -4.73
C TYR A 39 15.31 1.98 -5.05
N VAL A 40 16.14 1.75 -4.05
CA VAL A 40 17.33 0.91 -4.22
C VAL A 40 16.94 -0.57 -4.39
N LEU A 41 16.00 -1.06 -3.57
CA LEU A 41 15.60 -2.46 -3.61
C LEU A 41 14.93 -2.86 -4.93
N ILE A 42 14.09 -2.00 -5.52
CA ILE A 42 13.40 -2.30 -6.79
C ILE A 42 14.38 -2.39 -7.96
N THR A 43 15.51 -1.66 -7.92
CA THR A 43 16.53 -1.66 -8.98
C THR A 43 17.53 -2.81 -8.86
N LEU A 44 17.51 -3.59 -7.78
CA LEU A 44 18.40 -4.73 -7.60
C LEU A 44 18.20 -5.79 -8.69
N GLY A 45 19.22 -5.97 -9.51
CA GLY A 45 19.19 -6.86 -10.69
C GLY A 45 19.46 -6.12 -11.98
N GLY A 46 19.14 -4.82 -12.07
CA GLY A 46 19.51 -3.93 -13.17
C GLY A 46 18.92 -4.29 -14.54
N THR A 47 17.84 -5.09 -14.58
CA THR A 47 17.21 -5.47 -15.86
C THR A 47 16.43 -4.30 -16.45
N LYS A 48 16.34 -4.25 -17.79
CA LYS A 48 15.63 -3.17 -18.49
C LYS A 48 14.16 -2.99 -18.03
N PRO A 49 13.36 -4.06 -17.81
CA PRO A 49 12.02 -3.91 -17.23
C PRO A 49 12.03 -3.31 -15.82
N GLN A 50 12.96 -3.74 -14.96
CA GLN A 50 13.10 -3.18 -13.61
C GLN A 50 13.36 -1.68 -13.64
N LEU A 51 14.32 -1.22 -14.43
CA LEU A 51 14.66 0.20 -14.53
C LEU A 51 13.48 1.03 -15.03
N ARG A 52 12.74 0.53 -16.03
CA ARG A 52 11.56 1.21 -16.56
C ARG A 52 10.46 1.39 -15.51
N GLU A 53 10.11 0.34 -14.78
CA GLU A 53 9.07 0.39 -13.77
C GLU A 53 9.54 1.15 -12.52
N SER A 54 10.84 1.09 -12.21
CA SER A 54 11.43 1.88 -11.11
C SER A 54 11.31 3.38 -11.35
N ILE A 55 11.53 3.86 -12.57
CA ILE A 55 11.38 5.29 -12.89
C ILE A 55 9.95 5.75 -12.65
N LYS A 56 8.94 4.99 -13.10
CA LYS A 56 7.54 5.30 -12.86
C LYS A 56 7.23 5.35 -11.36
N TYR A 57 7.70 4.33 -10.63
CA TYR A 57 7.53 4.21 -9.19
C TYR A 57 8.13 5.42 -8.44
N VAL A 58 9.37 5.78 -8.76
CA VAL A 58 10.07 6.91 -8.15
C VAL A 58 9.36 8.24 -8.42
N VAL A 59 9.03 8.53 -9.69
CA VAL A 59 8.39 9.80 -10.07
C VAL A 59 7.06 10.00 -9.36
N ILE A 60 6.21 8.97 -9.34
CA ILE A 60 4.89 9.08 -8.70
C ILE A 60 5.01 9.26 -7.18
N ASN A 61 5.92 8.51 -6.55
CA ASN A 61 6.10 8.64 -5.11
C ASN A 61 6.73 9.99 -4.71
N ILE A 62 7.65 10.55 -5.50
CA ILE A 62 8.18 11.89 -5.27
C ILE A 62 7.06 12.94 -5.38
N LEU A 63 6.20 12.86 -6.40
CA LEU A 63 5.06 13.76 -6.54
C LEU A 63 4.11 13.65 -5.34
N ALA A 64 3.78 12.43 -4.91
CA ALA A 64 2.96 12.21 -3.71
C ALA A 64 3.60 12.81 -2.46
N SER A 65 4.92 12.74 -2.33
CA SER A 65 5.66 13.33 -1.20
C SER A 65 5.64 14.85 -1.20
N TRP A 66 5.74 15.49 -2.35
CA TRP A 66 5.58 16.94 -2.45
C TRP A 66 4.18 17.40 -2.04
N PHE A 67 3.15 16.72 -2.53
CA PHE A 67 1.77 17.01 -2.09
C PHE A 67 1.57 16.75 -0.60
N PHE A 68 2.23 15.73 -0.04
CA PHE A 68 2.17 15.48 1.40
C PHE A 68 2.78 16.63 2.20
N LEU A 69 3.94 17.14 1.78
CA LEU A 69 4.58 18.28 2.43
C LEU A 69 3.71 19.54 2.35
N VAL A 70 3.08 19.80 1.20
CA VAL A 70 2.13 20.90 1.02
C VAL A 70 0.92 20.72 1.96
N ALA A 71 0.36 19.53 2.05
CA ALA A 71 -0.75 19.23 2.96
C ALA A 71 -0.38 19.48 4.43
N LEU A 72 0.83 19.08 4.84
CA LEU A 72 1.36 19.32 6.18
C LEU A 72 1.52 20.81 6.46
N ALA A 73 2.03 21.57 5.50
CA ALA A 73 2.21 23.03 5.65
C ALA A 73 0.87 23.76 5.83
N TYR A 74 -0.15 23.42 5.02
CA TYR A 74 -1.50 23.97 5.18
C TYR A 74 -2.15 23.57 6.50
N LEU A 75 -2.02 22.30 6.90
CA LEU A 75 -2.55 21.81 8.17
C LEU A 75 -1.88 22.54 9.35
N TYR A 76 -0.55 22.66 9.33
CA TYR A 76 0.19 23.37 10.37
C TYR A 76 -0.22 24.86 10.44
N GLY A 77 -0.34 25.53 9.29
CA GLY A 77 -0.79 26.92 9.22
C GLY A 77 -2.21 27.14 9.76
N THR A 78 -3.07 26.11 9.68
CA THR A 78 -4.46 26.19 10.16
C THR A 78 -4.58 25.82 11.63
N VAL A 79 -3.90 24.73 12.05
CA VAL A 79 -4.07 24.14 13.39
C VAL A 79 -2.91 24.49 14.33
N GLY A 80 -1.74 24.86 13.81
CA GLY A 80 -0.55 25.27 14.58
C GLY A 80 0.18 24.11 15.25
N THR A 81 -0.09 22.85 14.86
CA THR A 81 0.58 21.66 15.38
C THR A 81 0.53 20.52 14.37
N LEU A 82 1.49 19.57 14.44
CA LEU A 82 1.51 18.34 13.66
C LEU A 82 1.42 17.08 14.54
N ASN A 83 1.34 17.25 15.86
CA ASN A 83 1.04 16.15 16.76
C ASN A 83 -0.41 15.71 16.58
N MET A 84 -0.64 14.42 16.27
CA MET A 84 -1.95 13.89 15.90
C MET A 84 -3.00 14.05 17.01
N ALA A 85 -2.61 13.92 18.28
CA ALA A 85 -3.52 14.07 19.42
C ALA A 85 -3.96 15.54 19.55
N HIS A 86 -3.02 16.48 19.52
CA HIS A 86 -3.33 17.92 19.57
C HIS A 86 -4.15 18.39 18.37
N ILE A 87 -3.88 17.85 17.15
CA ILE A 87 -4.71 18.17 15.99
C ILE A 87 -6.15 17.73 16.22
N SER A 88 -6.34 16.49 16.71
CA SER A 88 -7.67 15.95 16.98
C SER A 88 -8.45 16.81 17.99
N GLU A 89 -7.81 17.25 19.07
CA GLU A 89 -8.42 18.16 20.06
C GLU A 89 -8.81 19.50 19.45
N ARG A 90 -7.89 20.15 18.71
CA ARG A 90 -8.14 21.45 18.11
C ARG A 90 -9.21 21.43 17.01
N VAL A 91 -9.25 20.35 16.22
CA VAL A 91 -10.28 20.17 15.19
C VAL A 91 -11.63 19.86 15.85
N ALA A 92 -11.66 19.15 16.99
CA ALA A 92 -12.89 18.91 17.74
C ALA A 92 -13.46 20.21 18.34
N GLU A 93 -12.59 21.11 18.80
CA GLU A 93 -12.99 22.42 19.35
C GLU A 93 -13.45 23.41 18.27
N ALA A 94 -12.68 23.51 17.18
CA ALA A 94 -12.93 24.50 16.11
C ALA A 94 -13.98 24.05 15.08
N GLY A 95 -14.23 22.75 14.97
CA GLY A 95 -15.00 22.12 13.90
C GLY A 95 -14.23 22.02 12.58
N GLN A 96 -14.71 21.17 11.69
CA GLN A 96 -14.12 20.99 10.36
C GLN A 96 -14.72 21.99 9.37
N GLY A 97 -14.13 23.19 9.30
CA GLY A 97 -14.53 24.19 8.30
C GLY A 97 -14.08 23.85 6.87
N PRO A 98 -14.52 24.65 5.86
CA PRO A 98 -14.23 24.38 4.44
C PRO A 98 -12.75 24.24 4.12
N LEU A 99 -11.86 24.96 4.82
CA LEU A 99 -10.42 24.86 4.65
C LEU A 99 -9.89 23.50 5.11
N LEU A 100 -10.33 23.02 6.28
CA LEU A 100 -9.93 21.70 6.78
C LEU A 100 -10.49 20.57 5.90
N THR A 101 -11.70 20.73 5.35
CA THR A 101 -12.25 19.76 4.37
C THR A 101 -11.39 19.74 3.10
N THR A 102 -10.92 20.89 2.60
CA THR A 102 -10.00 20.94 1.46
C THR A 102 -8.66 20.25 1.78
N ILE A 103 -8.11 20.49 2.97
CA ILE A 103 -6.89 19.84 3.44
C ILE A 103 -7.10 18.32 3.56
N SER A 104 -8.24 17.87 4.07
CA SER A 104 -8.56 16.44 4.17
C SER A 104 -8.60 15.75 2.81
N ILE A 105 -9.15 16.40 1.78
CA ILE A 105 -9.14 15.89 0.41
C ILE A 105 -7.70 15.77 -0.13
N LEU A 106 -6.86 16.76 0.17
CA LEU A 106 -5.44 16.69 -0.22
C LEU A 106 -4.72 15.51 0.45
N PHE A 107 -4.95 15.29 1.75
CA PHE A 107 -4.43 14.09 2.44
C PHE A 107 -4.99 12.78 1.85
N LEU A 108 -6.28 12.78 1.49
CA LEU A 108 -6.89 11.63 0.83
C LEU A 108 -6.18 11.30 -0.49
N ILE A 109 -5.90 12.28 -1.34
CA ILE A 109 -5.18 12.09 -2.61
C ILE A 109 -3.76 11.55 -2.35
N VAL A 110 -3.03 12.15 -1.42
CA VAL A 110 -1.66 11.75 -1.07
C VAL A 110 -1.60 10.31 -0.60
N PHE A 111 -2.44 9.95 0.36
CA PHE A 111 -2.42 8.60 0.91
C PHE A 111 -3.03 7.57 -0.05
N SER A 112 -3.96 7.99 -0.93
CA SER A 112 -4.45 7.15 -2.03
C SER A 112 -3.36 6.80 -3.01
N LEU A 113 -2.50 7.76 -3.38
CA LEU A 113 -1.31 7.48 -4.20
C LEU A 113 -0.36 6.50 -3.50
N LYS A 114 -0.09 6.68 -2.21
CA LYS A 114 0.83 5.83 -1.44
C LYS A 114 0.25 4.44 -1.14
N ALA A 115 -1.04 4.31 -0.92
CA ALA A 115 -1.73 3.04 -0.68
C ALA A 115 -2.06 2.28 -1.96
N GLY A 116 -2.15 2.97 -3.09
CA GLY A 116 -2.67 2.42 -4.34
C GLY A 116 -4.20 2.36 -4.37
N LEU A 117 -4.89 3.28 -3.69
CA LEU A 117 -6.35 3.43 -3.75
C LEU A 117 -6.72 4.27 -4.97
N LEU A 118 -7.47 3.73 -5.92
CA LEU A 118 -7.83 4.30 -7.22
C LEU A 118 -6.61 4.64 -8.11
N LEU A 119 -5.59 5.27 -7.55
CA LEU A 119 -4.38 5.71 -8.24
C LEU A 119 -3.26 4.64 -8.19
N PHE A 120 -3.61 3.39 -8.49
CA PHE A 120 -2.72 2.22 -8.36
C PHE A 120 -1.95 1.86 -9.64
N PHE A 121 -2.03 2.64 -10.70
CA PHE A 121 -1.44 2.35 -12.02
C PHE A 121 0.09 2.09 -12.00
N TRP A 122 0.78 2.57 -10.98
CA TRP A 122 2.21 2.34 -10.75
C TRP A 122 2.49 0.98 -10.06
N LEU A 123 1.54 0.44 -9.31
CA LEU A 123 1.75 -0.66 -8.36
C LEU A 123 1.98 -2.01 -9.06
N PRO A 124 1.14 -2.49 -10.01
CA PRO A 124 1.31 -3.83 -10.57
C PRO A 124 2.65 -4.01 -11.30
N GLY A 125 3.08 -3.01 -12.06
CA GLY A 125 4.38 -3.02 -12.71
C GLY A 125 5.53 -3.06 -11.72
N SER A 126 5.50 -2.16 -10.73
CA SER A 126 6.57 -2.03 -9.73
C SER A 126 6.73 -3.24 -8.82
N TYR A 127 5.65 -3.98 -8.54
CA TYR A 127 5.69 -5.15 -7.65
C TYR A 127 5.99 -6.46 -8.39
N SER A 128 5.77 -6.50 -9.69
CA SER A 128 6.03 -7.71 -10.50
C SER A 128 7.49 -7.87 -10.94
N VAL A 129 8.25 -6.78 -11.07
CA VAL A 129 9.61 -6.81 -11.65
C VAL A 129 10.76 -7.05 -10.68
N PRO A 130 10.70 -6.69 -9.37
CA PRO A 130 11.84 -6.86 -8.48
C PRO A 130 12.10 -8.34 -8.15
N PRO A 131 13.28 -8.66 -7.56
CA PRO A 131 13.55 -10.00 -7.03
C PRO A 131 12.45 -10.46 -6.07
N THR A 132 12.15 -11.76 -6.05
CA THR A 132 11.03 -12.34 -5.28
C THR A 132 10.97 -11.88 -3.83
N ALA A 133 12.11 -11.84 -3.13
CA ALA A 133 12.15 -11.39 -1.73
C ALA A 133 11.77 -9.91 -1.58
N VAL A 134 12.16 -9.05 -2.53
CA VAL A 134 11.80 -7.64 -2.54
C VAL A 134 10.31 -7.47 -2.86
N ALA A 135 9.80 -8.21 -3.86
CA ALA A 135 8.39 -8.19 -4.22
C ALA A 135 7.49 -8.62 -3.04
N ALA A 136 7.91 -9.64 -2.29
CA ALA A 136 7.22 -10.09 -1.09
C ALA A 136 7.16 -8.99 -0.01
N LEU A 137 8.28 -8.30 0.25
CA LEU A 137 8.32 -7.18 1.19
C LEU A 137 7.44 -6.01 0.74
N PHE A 138 7.46 -5.68 -0.55
CA PHE A 138 6.64 -4.59 -1.09
C PHE A 138 5.14 -4.91 -0.99
N GLY A 139 4.73 -6.10 -1.42
CA GLY A 139 3.33 -6.52 -1.34
C GLY A 139 2.81 -6.64 0.09
N ALA A 140 3.68 -7.05 1.03
CA ALA A 140 3.31 -7.16 2.43
C ALA A 140 3.22 -5.80 3.16
N LEU A 141 4.15 -4.87 2.92
CA LEU A 141 4.38 -3.74 3.81
C LEU A 141 4.01 -2.38 3.23
N LEU A 142 4.46 -2.04 2.00
CA LEU A 142 4.43 -0.66 1.52
C LEU A 142 3.02 -0.06 1.42
N THR A 143 2.09 -0.77 0.79
CA THR A 143 0.70 -0.30 0.66
C THR A 143 0.00 -0.19 2.02
N LYS A 144 0.37 -1.04 2.99
CA LYS A 144 -0.25 -1.06 4.32
C LYS A 144 0.10 0.18 5.14
N VAL A 145 1.28 0.75 4.95
CA VAL A 145 1.63 2.04 5.57
C VAL A 145 0.73 3.16 5.04
N GLY A 146 0.46 3.18 3.73
CA GLY A 146 -0.50 4.13 3.13
C GLY A 146 -1.93 3.92 3.63
N ILE A 147 -2.38 2.67 3.71
CA ILE A 147 -3.69 2.31 4.29
C ILE A 147 -3.77 2.74 5.75
N TYR A 148 -2.75 2.45 6.56
CA TYR A 148 -2.68 2.88 7.95
C TYR A 148 -2.80 4.40 8.10
N ALA A 149 -2.10 5.16 7.24
CA ALA A 149 -2.17 6.61 7.25
C ALA A 149 -3.59 7.11 6.96
N LEU A 150 -4.34 6.48 6.03
CA LEU A 150 -5.75 6.76 5.78
C LEU A 150 -6.60 6.46 7.03
N PHE A 151 -6.46 5.28 7.63
CA PHE A 151 -7.18 4.95 8.86
C PHE A 151 -6.88 5.99 9.94
N ARG A 152 -5.61 6.23 10.21
CA ARG A 152 -5.19 7.14 11.30
C ARG A 152 -5.69 8.57 11.12
N THR A 153 -5.65 9.11 9.92
CA THR A 153 -6.07 10.49 9.66
C THR A 153 -7.59 10.65 9.58
N PHE A 154 -8.29 9.71 8.96
CA PHE A 154 -9.74 9.82 8.77
C PHE A 154 -10.58 9.30 9.94
N THR A 155 -10.00 8.56 10.88
CA THR A 155 -10.68 8.20 12.14
C THR A 155 -10.35 9.15 13.28
N LEU A 156 -9.18 9.81 13.26
CA LEU A 156 -8.72 10.63 14.38
C LEU A 156 -8.85 12.14 14.12
N ILE A 157 -8.63 12.61 12.88
CA ILE A 157 -8.53 14.02 12.54
C ILE A 157 -9.73 14.47 11.72
N PHE A 158 -9.98 13.84 10.57
CA PHE A 158 -10.97 14.29 9.57
C PHE A 158 -12.28 13.50 9.64
N TYR A 159 -12.80 13.26 10.83
CA TYR A 159 -14.02 12.48 11.04
C TYR A 159 -15.29 13.33 11.18
N HIS A 160 -15.18 14.66 11.25
CA HIS A 160 -16.31 15.58 11.47
C HIS A 160 -17.19 15.77 10.23
N ASP A 161 -16.68 15.42 9.03
CA ASP A 161 -17.42 15.50 7.77
C ASP A 161 -17.45 14.13 7.09
N PRO A 162 -18.14 13.14 7.71
CA PRO A 162 -18.11 11.75 7.25
C PRO A 162 -18.78 11.58 5.89
N LEU A 163 -19.77 12.40 5.57
CA LEU A 163 -20.50 12.29 4.31
C LEU A 163 -19.57 12.48 3.10
N ILE A 164 -18.66 13.43 3.15
CA ILE A 164 -17.71 13.67 2.06
C ILE A 164 -16.59 12.64 2.08
N SER A 165 -15.90 12.49 3.22
CA SER A 165 -14.71 11.64 3.31
C SER A 165 -15.02 10.16 3.13
N GLN A 166 -16.02 9.64 3.82
CA GLN A 166 -16.41 8.22 3.74
C GLN A 166 -16.99 7.86 2.37
N THR A 167 -17.82 8.75 1.78
CA THR A 167 -18.38 8.52 0.44
C THR A 167 -17.27 8.49 -0.62
N LEU A 168 -16.32 9.45 -0.57
CA LEU A 168 -15.19 9.46 -1.51
C LEU A 168 -14.32 8.21 -1.35
N ILE A 169 -13.95 7.84 -0.12
CA ILE A 169 -13.18 6.62 0.15
C ILE A 169 -13.93 5.38 -0.35
N GLY A 170 -15.24 5.30 -0.11
CA GLY A 170 -16.07 4.16 -0.53
C GLY A 170 -16.14 4.00 -2.05
N ILE A 171 -16.36 5.09 -2.78
CA ILE A 171 -16.36 5.10 -4.25
C ILE A 171 -14.99 4.68 -4.79
N MET A 172 -13.91 5.30 -4.29
CA MET A 172 -12.55 4.98 -4.70
C MET A 172 -12.20 3.52 -4.40
N ALA A 173 -12.59 3.00 -3.23
CA ALA A 173 -12.36 1.63 -2.82
C ALA A 173 -13.14 0.63 -3.68
N GLY A 174 -14.42 0.90 -3.97
CA GLY A 174 -15.24 0.07 -4.86
C GLY A 174 -14.67 -0.01 -6.28
N ILE A 175 -14.28 1.13 -6.86
CA ILE A 175 -13.64 1.17 -8.19
C ILE A 175 -12.30 0.41 -8.15
N THR A 176 -11.50 0.59 -7.12
CA THR A 176 -10.20 -0.10 -6.97
C THR A 176 -10.37 -1.61 -6.93
N LEU A 177 -11.37 -2.09 -6.20
CA LEU A 177 -11.68 -3.51 -6.09
C LEU A 177 -12.10 -4.08 -7.45
N ILE A 178 -13.04 -3.43 -8.15
CA ILE A 178 -13.55 -3.88 -9.46
C ILE A 178 -12.42 -3.89 -10.49
N VAL A 179 -11.68 -2.80 -10.63
CA VAL A 179 -10.60 -2.69 -11.63
C VAL A 179 -9.44 -3.63 -11.27
N GLY A 180 -9.16 -3.82 -9.98
CA GLY A 180 -8.20 -4.81 -9.49
C GLY A 180 -8.56 -6.24 -9.91
N CYS A 181 -9.83 -6.63 -9.76
CA CYS A 181 -10.33 -7.94 -10.20
C CYS A 181 -10.21 -8.11 -11.73
N ILE A 182 -10.62 -7.10 -12.49
CA ILE A 182 -10.49 -7.12 -13.97
C ILE A 182 -9.02 -7.27 -14.36
N GLY A 183 -8.11 -6.52 -13.72
CA GLY A 183 -6.69 -6.63 -13.95
C GLY A 183 -6.12 -8.02 -13.62
N ALA A 184 -6.52 -8.62 -12.51
CA ALA A 184 -6.08 -9.96 -12.13
C ALA A 184 -6.50 -11.03 -13.15
N ILE A 185 -7.68 -10.89 -13.75
CA ILE A 185 -8.21 -11.82 -14.77
C ILE A 185 -7.56 -11.57 -16.14
N ALA A 186 -7.25 -10.31 -16.46
CA ALA A 186 -6.72 -9.93 -17.78
C ALA A 186 -5.29 -10.42 -18.05
N PHE A 187 -4.48 -10.64 -17.00
CA PHE A 187 -3.08 -11.04 -17.16
C PHE A 187 -2.87 -12.52 -16.91
N LYS A 188 -1.86 -13.09 -17.61
CA LYS A 188 -1.43 -14.49 -17.47
C LYS A 188 -0.12 -14.63 -16.68
N ASP A 189 0.59 -13.53 -16.45
CA ASP A 189 1.82 -13.55 -15.66
C ASP A 189 1.50 -13.63 -14.16
N VAL A 190 2.04 -14.66 -13.49
CA VAL A 190 1.74 -14.94 -12.08
C VAL A 190 2.10 -13.78 -11.16
N ARG A 191 3.21 -13.07 -11.43
CA ARG A 191 3.63 -11.93 -10.60
C ARG A 191 2.68 -10.75 -10.77
N LEU A 192 2.19 -10.51 -11.99
CA LEU A 192 1.19 -9.46 -12.23
C LEU A 192 -0.14 -9.81 -11.56
N ILE A 193 -0.60 -11.07 -11.65
CA ILE A 193 -1.82 -11.53 -10.97
C ILE A 193 -1.72 -11.28 -9.47
N VAL A 194 -0.61 -11.68 -8.83
CA VAL A 194 -0.40 -11.45 -7.38
C VAL A 194 -0.31 -9.95 -7.06
N SER A 195 0.27 -9.13 -7.95
CA SER A 195 0.32 -7.68 -7.77
C SER A 195 -1.07 -7.03 -7.86
N TYR A 196 -1.94 -7.48 -8.77
CA TYR A 196 -3.34 -7.04 -8.81
C TYR A 196 -4.14 -7.53 -7.59
N ASN A 197 -3.79 -8.70 -7.04
CA ASN A 197 -4.39 -9.17 -5.79
C ASN A 197 -4.05 -8.22 -4.60
N VAL A 198 -2.89 -7.55 -4.61
CA VAL A 198 -2.61 -6.47 -3.65
C VAL A 198 -3.56 -5.30 -3.84
N VAL A 199 -3.84 -4.90 -5.09
CA VAL A 199 -4.78 -3.80 -5.39
C VAL A 199 -6.20 -4.14 -4.91
N ILE A 200 -6.66 -5.37 -5.14
CA ILE A 200 -7.96 -5.85 -4.65
C ILE A 200 -8.04 -5.72 -3.13
N ALA A 201 -7.00 -6.15 -2.42
CA ALA A 201 -6.95 -6.07 -0.96
C ALA A 201 -7.00 -4.63 -0.45
N VAL A 202 -6.33 -3.67 -1.11
CA VAL A 202 -6.41 -2.24 -0.78
C VAL A 202 -7.85 -1.76 -0.85
N GLY A 203 -8.56 -2.06 -1.95
CA GLY A 203 -9.99 -1.71 -2.10
C GLY A 203 -10.84 -2.35 -1.00
N PHE A 204 -10.67 -3.63 -0.74
CA PHE A 204 -11.44 -4.36 0.28
C PHE A 204 -11.26 -3.78 1.69
N ILE A 205 -10.02 -3.53 2.09
CA ILE A 205 -9.72 -2.95 3.42
C ILE A 205 -10.35 -1.57 3.58
N LEU A 206 -10.27 -0.73 2.55
CA LEU A 206 -10.74 0.66 2.63
C LEU A 206 -12.26 0.80 2.51
N ILE A 207 -12.99 -0.22 2.03
CA ILE A 207 -14.44 -0.30 2.21
C ILE A 207 -14.81 -0.29 3.70
N GLY A 208 -14.06 -1.01 4.55
CA GLY A 208 -14.32 -1.00 5.98
C GLY A 208 -14.11 0.37 6.65
N LEU A 209 -13.13 1.16 6.16
CA LEU A 209 -12.97 2.56 6.57
C LEU A 209 -14.15 3.42 6.10
N ALA A 210 -14.62 3.22 4.88
CA ALA A 210 -15.75 3.95 4.29
C ALA A 210 -17.08 3.68 5.04
N VAL A 211 -17.30 2.45 5.50
CA VAL A 211 -18.47 2.08 6.32
C VAL A 211 -18.42 2.79 7.69
N GLY A 212 -17.23 2.97 8.26
CA GLY A 212 -16.99 3.80 9.44
C GLY A 212 -17.59 3.28 10.76
N THR A 213 -18.12 2.05 10.81
CA THR A 213 -18.58 1.45 12.05
C THR A 213 -17.40 0.86 12.84
N GLU A 214 -17.52 0.81 14.17
CA GLU A 214 -16.49 0.22 15.03
C GLU A 214 -16.14 -1.20 14.61
N THR A 215 -17.14 -2.01 14.31
CA THR A 215 -16.96 -3.40 13.84
C THR A 215 -16.25 -3.46 12.49
N SER A 216 -16.59 -2.57 11.54
CA SER A 216 -15.94 -2.56 10.22
C SER A 216 -14.48 -2.13 10.28
N ILE A 217 -14.17 -1.16 11.15
CA ILE A 217 -12.79 -0.71 11.38
C ILE A 217 -11.98 -1.82 12.04
N ALA A 218 -12.50 -2.45 13.09
CA ALA A 218 -11.83 -3.57 13.76
C ALA A 218 -11.58 -4.75 12.81
N GLY A 219 -12.59 -5.12 11.99
CA GLY A 219 -12.45 -6.15 10.96
C GLY A 219 -11.39 -5.81 9.91
N SER A 220 -11.33 -4.55 9.48
CA SER A 220 -10.31 -4.09 8.53
C SER A 220 -8.90 -4.14 9.10
N ILE A 221 -8.72 -3.74 10.36
CA ILE A 221 -7.41 -3.82 11.04
C ILE A 221 -6.95 -5.28 11.15
N TYR A 222 -7.85 -6.18 11.53
CA TYR A 222 -7.56 -7.60 11.55
C TYR A 222 -7.15 -8.12 10.15
N TYR A 223 -7.91 -7.72 9.13
CA TYR A 223 -7.62 -8.12 7.75
C TYR A 223 -6.29 -7.53 7.22
N ILE A 224 -5.88 -6.33 7.64
CA ILE A 224 -4.57 -5.77 7.29
C ILE A 224 -3.45 -6.73 7.73
N ILE A 225 -3.50 -7.22 8.97
CA ILE A 225 -2.47 -8.13 9.52
C ILE A 225 -2.47 -9.45 8.73
N HIS A 226 -3.66 -10.03 8.50
CA HIS A 226 -3.82 -11.22 7.68
C HIS A 226 -3.23 -11.02 6.26
N ASP A 227 -3.59 -9.92 5.61
CA ASP A 227 -3.18 -9.61 4.25
C ASP A 227 -1.66 -9.39 4.13
N MET A 228 -1.01 -8.80 5.13
CA MET A 228 0.46 -8.67 5.17
C MET A 228 1.15 -10.03 5.06
N ILE A 229 0.68 -11.01 5.83
CA ILE A 229 1.23 -12.38 5.83
C ILE A 229 0.89 -13.09 4.52
N ALA A 230 -0.37 -13.05 4.11
CA ALA A 230 -0.84 -13.72 2.90
C ALA A 230 -0.13 -13.21 1.64
N LYS A 231 0.06 -11.88 1.49
CA LYS A 231 0.77 -11.31 0.34
C LYS A 231 2.25 -11.64 0.33
N ALA A 232 2.92 -11.64 1.49
CA ALA A 232 4.30 -12.11 1.59
C ALA A 232 4.42 -13.54 1.06
N LEU A 233 3.57 -14.44 1.54
CA LEU A 233 3.55 -15.85 1.15
C LEU A 233 3.22 -16.02 -0.33
N LEU A 234 2.22 -15.32 -0.87
CA LEU A 234 1.84 -15.41 -2.29
C LEU A 234 2.99 -15.00 -3.22
N PHE A 235 3.71 -13.90 -2.92
CA PHE A 235 4.87 -13.52 -3.72
C PHE A 235 6.02 -14.53 -3.63
N LEU A 236 6.28 -15.08 -2.44
CA LEU A 236 7.31 -16.10 -2.25
C LEU A 236 6.96 -17.39 -2.99
N LEU A 237 5.71 -17.85 -2.92
CA LEU A 237 5.22 -19.02 -3.64
C LEU A 237 5.26 -18.81 -5.15
N ALA A 238 4.80 -17.66 -5.64
CA ALA A 238 4.89 -17.29 -7.05
C ALA A 238 6.33 -17.32 -7.55
N GLY A 239 7.27 -16.76 -6.78
CA GLY A 239 8.69 -16.80 -7.09
C GLY A 239 9.27 -18.21 -7.09
N ALA A 240 8.86 -19.07 -6.16
CA ALA A 240 9.27 -20.48 -6.12
C ALA A 240 8.72 -21.25 -7.34
N MET A 241 7.44 -21.05 -7.70
CA MET A 241 6.83 -21.65 -8.89
C MET A 241 7.60 -21.26 -10.17
N ILE A 242 7.91 -19.97 -10.34
CA ILE A 242 8.69 -19.49 -11.49
C ILE A 242 10.10 -20.11 -11.50
N LYS A 243 10.74 -20.23 -10.35
CA LYS A 243 12.07 -20.86 -10.25
C LYS A 243 12.05 -22.35 -10.62
N MET A 244 10.98 -23.06 -10.27
CA MET A 244 10.83 -24.50 -10.56
C MET A 244 10.46 -24.78 -12.01
N THR A 245 9.61 -23.94 -12.62
CA THR A 245 9.10 -24.14 -13.99
C THR A 245 9.94 -23.43 -15.05
N GLY A 246 10.71 -22.40 -14.67
CA GLY A 246 11.46 -21.57 -15.60
C GLY A 246 10.60 -20.58 -16.41
N VAL A 247 9.27 -20.57 -16.20
CA VAL A 247 8.32 -19.72 -16.94
C VAL A 247 7.51 -18.83 -15.99
N THR A 248 7.03 -17.68 -16.47
CA THR A 248 6.25 -16.73 -15.66
C THR A 248 4.75 -16.79 -15.95
N LYS A 249 4.37 -17.34 -17.11
CA LYS A 249 2.97 -17.38 -17.55
C LYS A 249 2.26 -18.62 -17.02
N PHE A 250 1.08 -18.44 -16.47
CA PHE A 250 0.27 -19.49 -15.84
C PHE A 250 -0.13 -20.58 -16.84
N ASP A 251 -0.42 -20.24 -18.09
CA ASP A 251 -0.80 -21.19 -19.14
C ASP A 251 0.36 -22.12 -19.59
N GLN A 252 1.60 -21.76 -19.26
CA GLN A 252 2.79 -22.56 -19.55
C GLN A 252 3.25 -23.41 -18.34
N MET A 253 2.63 -23.19 -17.16
CA MET A 253 2.94 -23.95 -15.95
C MET A 253 2.06 -25.20 -15.87
N SER A 254 2.66 -26.38 -16.02
CA SER A 254 1.93 -27.65 -15.91
C SER A 254 2.61 -28.59 -14.93
N GLY A 255 1.85 -29.51 -14.35
CA GLY A 255 2.37 -30.62 -13.56
C GLY A 255 2.91 -30.25 -12.16
N LEU A 256 2.77 -29.01 -11.68
CA LEU A 256 3.28 -28.57 -10.38
C LEU A 256 2.72 -29.40 -9.21
N ILE A 257 1.41 -29.67 -9.19
CA ILE A 257 0.77 -30.49 -8.15
C ILE A 257 1.30 -31.92 -8.18
N ARG A 258 1.59 -32.47 -9.37
CA ARG A 258 2.11 -33.84 -9.52
C ARG A 258 3.57 -33.95 -9.08
N ASN A 259 4.39 -32.94 -9.44
CA ASN A 259 5.82 -32.95 -9.15
C ASN A 259 6.17 -32.44 -7.75
N SER A 260 5.33 -31.55 -7.20
CA SER A 260 5.56 -30.90 -5.91
C SER A 260 4.22 -30.62 -5.21
N PRO A 261 3.54 -31.65 -4.69
CA PRO A 261 2.19 -31.52 -4.13
C PRO A 261 2.12 -30.53 -2.96
N ILE A 262 3.17 -30.45 -2.15
CA ILE A 262 3.26 -29.52 -1.02
C ILE A 262 3.09 -28.07 -1.49
N PHE A 263 3.77 -27.67 -2.57
CA PHE A 263 3.63 -26.29 -3.11
C PHE A 263 2.24 -26.02 -3.63
N GLY A 264 1.60 -26.97 -4.29
CA GLY A 264 0.22 -26.84 -4.75
C GLY A 264 -0.75 -26.64 -3.59
N TRP A 265 -0.64 -27.42 -2.53
CA TRP A 265 -1.44 -27.29 -1.32
C TRP A 265 -1.18 -25.98 -0.58
N MET A 266 0.09 -25.56 -0.43
CA MET A 266 0.42 -24.27 0.19
C MET A 266 -0.19 -23.10 -0.59
N PHE A 267 -0.12 -23.13 -1.91
CA PHE A 267 -0.73 -22.09 -2.75
C PHE A 267 -2.25 -22.06 -2.58
N PHE A 268 -2.90 -23.21 -2.57
CA PHE A 268 -4.34 -23.32 -2.34
C PHE A 268 -4.74 -22.77 -0.97
N ILE A 269 -4.07 -23.16 0.11
CA ILE A 269 -4.36 -22.70 1.47
C ILE A 269 -4.20 -21.18 1.62
N VAL A 270 -3.21 -20.58 0.96
CA VAL A 270 -2.95 -19.14 1.06
C VAL A 270 -3.93 -18.33 0.20
N THR A 271 -4.57 -18.94 -0.81
CA THR A 271 -5.54 -18.27 -1.68
C THR A 271 -6.98 -18.40 -1.21
N CYS A 272 -7.29 -19.37 -0.35
CA CYS A 272 -8.58 -19.56 0.32
C CYS A 272 -8.64 -18.86 1.65
#